data_d926e27b7bba6f62c07ff0592b1db99d
#
_entry.id   d926e27b7bba6f62c07ff0592b1db99d
#
_cell.length_a   1.000
_cell.length_b   1.000
_cell.length_c   1.000
_cell.angle_alpha   90.00
_cell.angle_beta   90.00
_cell.angle_gamma   90.00
#
_symmetry.space_group_name_H-M   'P 1'
#
loop_
_entity.id
_entity.type
_entity.pdbx_description
1 polymer ?
#
loop_
_entity_poly.entity_id
_entity_poly.type
_entity_poly.pdbx_seq_one_letter_code
_entity_poly.pdbx_strand_id
1 'polypeptide(L)'
;MGHIIQFTGLSGTGKTTLSNSLLAWGDSLGLRIKLIDGDVYRQTLCKDLGFSKADRLENIARLGAYAWSLTDAYDFIIIAAINPYEEARISLKRQYGAILIWLRCDLQTLIARDPKGLYRKALLSDHHPDKIHNLTSLNDTFETSLIADLIVDTDALNAEETLWVVVRFLTAVI
;
A
#
# COMPACT_ATOMS: atom_id res chain seq x y z
N MET A 1 -15.36 -10.46 -13.38
CA MET A 1 -14.40 -9.36 -13.13
C MET A 1 -13.76 -9.58 -11.77
N GLY A 2 -12.43 -9.47 -11.70
CA GLY A 2 -11.70 -9.62 -10.44
C GLY A 2 -11.86 -8.43 -9.51
N HIS A 3 -11.48 -8.61 -8.26
CA HIS A 3 -11.58 -7.59 -7.22
C HIS A 3 -10.26 -6.82 -7.06
N ILE A 4 -10.34 -5.49 -6.95
CA ILE A 4 -9.19 -4.64 -6.66
C ILE A 4 -9.10 -4.44 -5.15
N ILE A 5 -7.94 -4.77 -4.58
CA ILE A 5 -7.63 -4.57 -3.17
C ILE A 5 -6.55 -3.50 -3.09
N GLN A 6 -6.79 -2.45 -2.34
CA GLN A 6 -5.81 -1.41 -2.07
C GLN A 6 -5.27 -1.54 -0.65
N PHE A 7 -3.98 -1.80 -0.51
CA PHE A 7 -3.27 -1.62 0.75
C PHE A 7 -2.74 -0.20 0.85
N THR A 8 -3.06 0.48 1.93
CA THR A 8 -2.47 1.75 2.33
C THR A 8 -1.74 1.61 3.66
N GLY A 9 -0.81 2.50 3.94
CA GLY A 9 -0.03 2.53 5.18
C GLY A 9 1.40 3.02 4.94
N LEU A 10 2.06 3.42 6.01
CA LEU A 10 3.41 3.98 6.00
C LEU A 10 4.46 2.98 5.47
N SER A 11 5.65 3.46 5.17
CA SER A 11 6.77 2.57 4.84
C SER A 11 7.07 1.64 6.02
N GLY A 12 7.33 0.36 5.74
CA GLY A 12 7.62 -0.63 6.79
C GLY A 12 6.41 -1.26 7.49
N THR A 13 5.16 -0.88 7.16
CA THR A 13 3.95 -1.51 7.74
C THR A 13 3.66 -2.93 7.25
N GLY A 14 4.49 -3.49 6.37
CA GLY A 14 4.34 -4.88 5.92
C GLY A 14 3.47 -5.07 4.66
N LYS A 15 3.13 -4.01 3.91
CA LYS A 15 2.32 -4.14 2.67
C LYS A 15 2.85 -5.18 1.70
N THR A 16 4.12 -5.10 1.34
CA THR A 16 4.75 -6.04 0.40
C THR A 16 4.82 -7.46 0.98
N THR A 17 5.11 -7.61 2.27
CA THR A 17 5.11 -8.90 2.96
C THR A 17 3.74 -9.56 2.91
N LEU A 18 2.70 -8.83 3.30
CA LEU A 18 1.33 -9.32 3.25
C LEU A 18 0.89 -9.65 1.83
N SER A 19 1.25 -8.81 0.85
CA SER A 19 0.93 -9.07 -0.56
C SER A 19 1.55 -10.38 -1.04
N ASN A 20 2.82 -10.64 -0.72
CA ASN A 20 3.49 -11.89 -1.08
C ASN A 20 2.86 -13.11 -0.39
N SER A 21 2.46 -12.97 0.87
CA SER A 21 1.74 -14.04 1.59
C SER A 21 0.37 -14.33 0.97
N LEU A 22 -0.35 -13.29 0.51
CA LEU A 22 -1.62 -13.46 -0.21
C LEU A 22 -1.44 -14.10 -1.59
N LEU A 23 -0.35 -13.80 -2.30
CA LEU A 23 -0.01 -14.50 -3.54
C LEU A 23 0.18 -16.00 -3.29
N ALA A 24 0.99 -16.38 -2.31
CA ALA A 24 1.23 -17.78 -1.96
C ALA A 24 -0.04 -18.49 -1.48
N TRP A 25 -0.88 -17.81 -0.68
CA TRP A 25 -2.20 -18.32 -0.28
C TRP A 25 -3.11 -18.54 -1.48
N GLY A 26 -3.21 -17.56 -2.38
CA GLY A 26 -4.02 -17.65 -3.59
C GLY A 26 -3.57 -18.77 -4.52
N ASP A 27 -2.27 -18.91 -4.75
CA ASP A 27 -1.70 -20.00 -5.56
C ASP A 27 -2.10 -21.36 -5.01
N SER A 28 -2.14 -21.54 -3.69
CA SER A 28 -2.56 -22.81 -3.05
C SER A 28 -4.03 -23.17 -3.31
N LEU A 29 -4.85 -22.17 -3.69
CA LEU A 29 -6.27 -22.31 -4.01
C LEU A 29 -6.58 -22.21 -5.51
N GLY A 30 -5.55 -22.06 -6.35
CA GLY A 30 -5.71 -21.87 -7.80
C GLY A 30 -6.25 -20.49 -8.19
N LEU A 31 -6.17 -19.50 -7.31
CA LEU A 31 -6.59 -18.12 -7.58
C LEU A 31 -5.49 -17.35 -8.32
N ARG A 32 -5.90 -16.58 -9.32
CA ARG A 32 -4.98 -15.70 -10.07
C ARG A 32 -4.91 -14.34 -9.38
N ILE A 33 -3.81 -14.09 -8.69
CA ILE A 33 -3.60 -12.81 -7.98
C ILE A 33 -2.48 -12.01 -8.66
N LYS A 34 -2.71 -10.74 -8.93
CA LYS A 34 -1.73 -9.79 -9.46
C LYS A 34 -1.31 -8.80 -8.38
N LEU A 35 -0.01 -8.68 -8.13
CA LEU A 35 0.55 -7.61 -7.29
C LEU A 35 1.01 -6.43 -8.16
N ILE A 36 0.57 -5.24 -7.77
CA ILE A 36 1.03 -3.94 -8.26
C ILE A 36 1.71 -3.24 -7.08
N ASP A 37 3.02 -3.45 -6.94
CA ASP A 37 3.82 -2.79 -5.90
C ASP A 37 4.18 -1.38 -6.35
N GLY A 38 3.78 -0.36 -5.59
CA GLY A 38 3.97 1.04 -5.91
C GLY A 38 5.44 1.44 -6.08
N ASP A 39 6.37 0.82 -5.33
CA ASP A 39 7.80 1.11 -5.44
C ASP A 39 8.36 0.58 -6.77
N VAL A 40 7.90 -0.59 -7.22
CA VAL A 40 8.29 -1.18 -8.51
C VAL A 40 7.72 -0.36 -9.68
N TYR A 41 6.45 0.01 -9.62
CA TYR A 41 5.79 0.75 -10.71
C TYR A 41 6.25 2.20 -10.82
N ARG A 42 6.88 2.76 -9.78
CA ARG A 42 7.60 4.04 -9.89
C ARG A 42 8.83 3.98 -10.79
N GLN A 43 9.36 2.80 -11.07
CA GLN A 43 10.48 2.63 -11.99
C GLN A 43 10.03 2.45 -13.45
N THR A 44 8.73 2.24 -13.69
CA THR A 44 8.17 1.95 -15.02
C THR A 44 7.01 2.89 -15.36
N LEU A 45 5.78 2.53 -15.00
CA LEU A 45 4.53 3.24 -15.36
C LEU A 45 4.50 4.69 -14.83
N CYS A 46 5.12 4.94 -13.67
CA CYS A 46 5.11 6.22 -12.98
C CYS A 46 6.50 6.84 -12.82
N LYS A 47 7.45 6.48 -13.70
CA LYS A 47 8.86 6.94 -13.63
C LYS A 47 9.05 8.44 -13.82
N ASP A 48 8.08 9.09 -14.45
CA ASP A 48 8.02 10.52 -14.72
C ASP A 48 7.51 11.34 -13.52
N LEU A 49 6.98 10.68 -12.49
CA LEU A 49 6.37 11.33 -11.32
C LEU A 49 7.37 11.50 -10.18
N GLY A 50 7.33 12.67 -9.54
CA GLY A 50 8.03 12.97 -8.30
C GLY A 50 7.24 12.54 -7.05
N PHE A 51 7.39 13.34 -5.98
CA PHE A 51 6.77 13.09 -4.68
C PHE A 51 5.90 14.25 -4.19
N SER A 52 5.59 15.23 -5.04
CA SER A 52 4.61 16.25 -4.72
C SER A 52 3.23 15.63 -4.48
N LYS A 53 2.32 16.36 -3.84
CA LYS A 53 0.94 15.89 -3.66
C LYS A 53 0.31 15.51 -5.01
N ALA A 54 0.47 16.35 -6.02
CA ALA A 54 -0.08 16.10 -7.37
C ALA A 54 0.51 14.81 -7.98
N ASP A 55 1.83 14.60 -7.90
CA ASP A 55 2.47 13.38 -8.40
C ASP A 55 2.00 12.12 -7.65
N ARG A 56 1.78 12.23 -6.33
CA ARG A 56 1.29 11.09 -5.54
C ARG A 56 -0.15 10.73 -5.90
N LEU A 57 -1.01 11.73 -6.15
CA LEU A 57 -2.39 11.51 -6.60
C LEU A 57 -2.40 10.87 -7.99
N GLU A 58 -1.63 11.41 -8.93
CA GLU A 58 -1.48 10.88 -10.29
C GLU A 58 -0.92 9.44 -10.29
N ASN A 59 0.08 9.16 -9.44
CA ASN A 59 0.62 7.82 -9.27
C ASN A 59 -0.49 6.81 -8.92
N ILE A 60 -1.33 7.14 -7.96
CA ILE A 60 -2.42 6.25 -7.52
C ILE A 60 -3.49 6.12 -8.61
N ALA A 61 -3.81 7.21 -9.33
CA ALA A 61 -4.76 7.16 -10.45
C ALA A 61 -4.26 6.22 -11.56
N ARG A 62 -2.98 6.29 -11.94
CA ARG A 62 -2.39 5.38 -12.95
C ARG A 62 -2.39 3.92 -12.48
N LEU A 63 -2.01 3.66 -11.20
CA LEU A 63 -2.04 2.30 -10.66
C LEU A 63 -3.46 1.74 -10.64
N GLY A 64 -4.46 2.56 -10.30
CA GLY A 64 -5.87 2.18 -10.31
C GLY A 64 -6.38 1.83 -11.71
N ALA A 65 -6.11 2.68 -12.70
CA ALA A 65 -6.47 2.44 -14.09
C ALA A 65 -5.81 1.16 -14.65
N TYR A 66 -4.53 0.95 -14.31
CA TYR A 66 -3.83 -0.27 -14.69
C TYR A 66 -4.41 -1.50 -13.99
N ALA A 67 -4.71 -1.44 -12.71
CA ALA A 67 -5.37 -2.53 -11.99
C ALA A 67 -6.72 -2.88 -12.63
N TRP A 68 -7.51 -1.86 -12.96
CA TRP A 68 -8.81 -2.05 -13.62
C TRP A 68 -8.69 -2.79 -14.95
N SER A 69 -7.69 -2.46 -15.75
CA SER A 69 -7.46 -3.14 -17.05
C SER A 69 -7.13 -4.63 -16.92
N LEU A 70 -6.82 -5.11 -15.72
CA LEU A 70 -6.45 -6.50 -15.44
C LEU A 70 -7.59 -7.32 -14.83
N THR A 71 -8.75 -6.72 -14.54
CA THR A 71 -9.83 -7.39 -13.80
C THR A 71 -10.46 -8.59 -14.51
N ASP A 72 -10.35 -8.68 -15.82
CA ASP A 72 -10.84 -9.86 -16.57
C ASP A 72 -9.83 -11.03 -16.56
N ALA A 73 -8.55 -10.74 -16.29
CA ALA A 73 -7.49 -11.73 -16.32
C ALA A 73 -7.16 -12.32 -14.92
N TYR A 74 -7.50 -11.61 -13.84
CA TYR A 74 -7.15 -11.98 -12.47
C TYR A 74 -8.37 -11.99 -11.55
N ASP A 75 -8.36 -12.85 -10.55
CA ASP A 75 -9.41 -12.94 -9.55
C ASP A 75 -9.24 -11.84 -8.50
N PHE A 76 -7.97 -11.48 -8.18
CA PHE A 76 -7.62 -10.35 -7.33
C PHE A 76 -6.47 -9.54 -7.93
N ILE A 77 -6.55 -8.22 -7.79
CA ILE A 77 -5.46 -7.30 -8.09
C ILE A 77 -5.14 -6.48 -6.83
N ILE A 78 -3.94 -6.64 -6.31
CA ILE A 78 -3.47 -5.97 -5.10
C ILE A 78 -2.64 -4.76 -5.50
N ILE A 79 -3.06 -3.55 -5.10
CA ILE A 79 -2.26 -2.33 -5.18
C ILE A 79 -1.62 -2.11 -3.80
N ALA A 80 -0.30 -2.31 -3.69
CA ALA A 80 0.46 -2.09 -2.47
C ALA A 80 1.24 -0.77 -2.57
N ALA A 81 0.69 0.31 -2.03
CA ALA A 81 1.30 1.64 -2.05
C ALA A 81 1.05 2.38 -0.73
N ILE A 82 1.87 3.38 -0.41
CA ILE A 82 1.65 4.23 0.77
C ILE A 82 0.28 4.91 0.66
N ASN A 83 -0.04 5.51 -0.49
CA ASN A 83 -1.25 6.27 -0.79
C ASN A 83 -1.70 7.17 0.38
N PRO A 84 -0.97 8.28 0.62
CA PRO A 84 -1.11 9.05 1.86
C PRO A 84 -2.36 9.94 1.92
N TYR A 85 -3.02 10.20 0.79
CA TYR A 85 -4.13 11.15 0.71
C TYR A 85 -5.47 10.43 0.61
N GLU A 86 -6.43 10.87 1.45
CA GLU A 86 -7.77 10.28 1.52
C GLU A 86 -8.55 10.44 0.20
N GLU A 87 -8.37 11.56 -0.51
CA GLU A 87 -8.99 11.80 -1.81
C GLU A 87 -8.62 10.75 -2.86
N ALA A 88 -7.36 10.29 -2.88
CA ALA A 88 -6.93 9.23 -3.79
C ALA A 88 -7.53 7.87 -3.42
N ARG A 89 -7.65 7.57 -2.12
CA ARG A 89 -8.30 6.36 -1.61
C ARG A 89 -9.78 6.33 -1.97
N ILE A 90 -10.48 7.46 -1.76
CA ILE A 90 -11.87 7.65 -2.17
C ILE A 90 -12.03 7.48 -3.68
N SER A 91 -11.13 8.05 -4.47
CA SER A 91 -11.16 7.96 -5.93
C SER A 91 -11.10 6.51 -6.41
N LEU A 92 -10.15 5.69 -5.91
CA LEU A 92 -10.07 4.28 -6.26
C LEU A 92 -11.33 3.50 -5.87
N LYS A 93 -11.86 3.77 -4.68
CA LYS A 93 -13.09 3.13 -4.20
C LYS A 93 -14.29 3.47 -5.08
N ARG A 94 -14.47 4.75 -5.44
CA ARG A 94 -15.60 5.22 -6.26
C ARG A 94 -15.51 4.79 -7.71
N GLN A 95 -14.31 4.83 -8.31
CA GLN A 95 -14.13 4.55 -9.73
C GLN A 95 -14.07 3.04 -10.03
N TYR A 96 -13.48 2.27 -9.13
CA TYR A 96 -13.15 0.87 -9.41
C TYR A 96 -13.68 -0.13 -8.37
N GLY A 97 -14.46 0.34 -7.38
CA GLY A 97 -14.95 -0.54 -6.32
C GLY A 97 -13.84 -1.13 -5.45
N ALA A 98 -12.68 -0.47 -5.36
CA ALA A 98 -11.52 -1.01 -4.66
C ALA A 98 -11.81 -1.19 -3.16
N ILE A 99 -11.49 -2.36 -2.63
CA ILE A 99 -11.52 -2.67 -1.20
C ILE A 99 -10.29 -2.04 -0.55
N LEU A 100 -10.51 -1.15 0.42
CA LEU A 100 -9.42 -0.44 1.09
C LEU A 100 -9.06 -1.11 2.41
N ILE A 101 -7.83 -1.60 2.49
CA ILE A 101 -7.25 -2.17 3.72
C ILE A 101 -6.10 -1.27 4.18
N TRP A 102 -6.25 -0.71 5.38
CA TRP A 102 -5.22 0.13 5.99
C TRP A 102 -4.38 -0.68 6.97
N LEU A 103 -3.09 -0.85 6.63
CA LEU A 103 -2.08 -1.41 7.53
C LEU A 103 -1.55 -0.28 8.41
N ARG A 104 -2.03 -0.24 9.66
CA ARG A 104 -1.65 0.75 10.66
C ARG A 104 -0.49 0.21 11.50
N CYS A 105 0.44 1.06 11.85
CA CYS A 105 1.52 0.76 12.77
C CYS A 105 1.98 2.06 13.44
N ASP A 106 2.38 1.97 14.69
CA ASP A 106 2.93 3.12 15.40
C ASP A 106 4.24 3.58 14.75
N LEU A 107 4.41 4.92 14.65
CA LEU A 107 5.57 5.51 13.97
C LEU A 107 6.89 5.15 14.67
N GLN A 108 6.91 5.08 16.01
CA GLN A 108 8.13 4.71 16.74
C GLN A 108 8.52 3.26 16.44
N THR A 109 7.56 2.38 16.33
CA THR A 109 7.78 0.99 15.92
C THR A 109 8.36 0.93 14.49
N LEU A 110 7.85 1.73 13.56
CA LEU A 110 8.37 1.79 12.19
C LEU A 110 9.79 2.35 12.13
N ILE A 111 10.09 3.39 12.91
CA ILE A 111 11.44 3.95 13.05
C ILE A 111 12.41 2.90 13.60
N ALA A 112 12.00 2.15 14.61
CA ALA A 112 12.84 1.10 15.19
C ALA A 112 13.08 -0.08 14.23
N ARG A 113 12.06 -0.46 13.45
CA ARG A 113 12.18 -1.54 12.46
C ARG A 113 13.00 -1.14 11.23
N ASP A 114 12.75 0.03 10.71
CA ASP A 114 13.35 0.66 9.51
C ASP A 114 13.98 -0.31 8.47
N PRO A 115 13.23 -1.27 7.93
CA PRO A 115 13.79 -2.35 7.10
C PRO A 115 14.43 -1.84 5.80
N LYS A 116 14.07 -0.65 5.35
CA LYS A 116 14.60 0.00 4.13
C LYS A 116 15.61 1.11 4.42
N GLY A 117 15.91 1.42 5.69
CA GLY A 117 16.78 2.53 6.10
C GLY A 117 16.23 3.93 5.76
N LEU A 118 14.94 4.05 5.44
CA LEU A 118 14.33 5.31 5.01
C LEU A 118 14.13 6.28 6.17
N TYR A 119 13.69 5.77 7.34
CA TYR A 119 13.49 6.60 8.54
C TYR A 119 14.81 7.15 9.05
N ARG A 120 15.84 6.32 9.12
CA ARG A 120 17.21 6.76 9.47
C ARG A 120 17.68 7.89 8.55
N LYS A 121 17.49 7.77 7.23
CA LYS A 121 17.85 8.80 6.28
C LYS A 121 17.01 10.07 6.42
N ALA A 122 15.71 9.93 6.69
CA ALA A 122 14.82 11.07 6.90
C ALA A 122 15.10 11.84 8.21
N LEU A 123 15.73 11.20 9.19
CA LEU A 123 16.11 11.80 10.47
C LEU A 123 17.52 12.45 10.46
N LEU A 124 18.28 12.36 9.36
CA LEU A 124 19.55 13.03 9.21
C LEU A 124 19.37 14.56 9.27
N SER A 125 20.48 15.30 9.54
CA SER A 125 20.47 16.76 9.48
C SER A 125 20.11 17.27 8.09
N ASP A 126 19.53 18.46 7.99
CA ASP A 126 19.03 19.02 6.72
C ASP A 126 20.11 19.22 5.65
N HIS A 127 21.37 19.34 6.06
CA HIS A 127 22.51 19.49 5.15
C HIS A 127 23.18 18.16 4.77
N HIS A 128 22.70 17.01 5.29
CA HIS A 128 23.30 15.72 4.98
C HIS A 128 22.93 15.26 3.56
N PRO A 129 23.90 14.81 2.72
CA PRO A 129 23.65 14.48 1.31
C PRO A 129 22.65 13.33 1.12
N ASP A 130 22.53 12.43 2.09
CA ASP A 130 21.58 11.29 2.04
C ASP A 130 20.23 11.60 2.69
N LYS A 131 19.99 12.83 3.13
CA LYS A 131 18.72 13.23 3.76
C LYS A 131 17.53 13.02 2.81
N ILE A 132 16.50 12.34 3.29
CA ILE A 132 15.20 12.25 2.61
C ILE A 132 14.28 13.32 3.18
N HIS A 133 13.83 14.26 2.33
CA HIS A 133 12.99 15.39 2.73
C HIS A 133 11.49 15.18 2.55
N ASN A 134 11.07 14.05 1.98
CA ASN A 134 9.69 13.78 1.59
C ASN A 134 9.19 12.39 2.03
N LEU A 135 9.72 11.90 3.16
CA LEU A 135 9.24 10.64 3.74
C LEU A 135 7.90 10.89 4.44
N THR A 136 6.88 10.22 3.95
CA THR A 136 5.52 10.27 4.51
C THR A 136 5.54 9.95 6.01
N SER A 137 4.85 10.77 6.79
CA SER A 137 4.74 10.73 8.26
C SER A 137 5.89 11.33 9.07
N LEU A 138 7.02 11.67 8.46
CA LEU A 138 8.08 12.46 9.13
C LEU A 138 8.16 13.87 8.57
N ASN A 139 8.36 13.99 7.27
CA ASN A 139 8.53 15.27 6.57
C ASN A 139 7.41 15.53 5.56
N ASP A 140 6.44 14.61 5.43
CA ASP A 140 5.31 14.71 4.52
C ASP A 140 4.06 14.10 5.15
N THR A 141 2.90 14.49 4.66
CA THR A 141 1.59 14.14 5.25
C THR A 141 1.20 12.69 5.00
N PHE A 142 0.57 12.07 5.98
CA PHE A 142 -0.26 10.88 5.84
C PHE A 142 -1.62 11.17 6.51
N GLU A 143 -2.66 11.23 5.71
CA GLU A 143 -4.02 11.45 6.21
C GLU A 143 -4.60 10.16 6.78
N THR A 144 -5.21 10.24 7.96
CA THR A 144 -5.95 9.13 8.56
C THR A 144 -7.09 8.70 7.64
N SER A 145 -7.25 7.41 7.41
CA SER A 145 -8.36 6.93 6.59
C SER A 145 -9.65 6.84 7.39
N LEU A 146 -10.69 7.48 6.88
CA LEU A 146 -12.05 7.42 7.41
C LEU A 146 -12.94 6.42 6.65
N ILE A 147 -12.43 5.87 5.54
CA ILE A 147 -13.20 5.03 4.62
C ILE A 147 -12.61 3.62 4.45
N ALA A 148 -11.62 3.25 5.27
CA ALA A 148 -11.04 1.91 5.23
C ALA A 148 -12.11 0.85 5.54
N ASP A 149 -12.17 -0.19 4.70
CA ASP A 149 -13.06 -1.33 4.91
C ASP A 149 -12.51 -2.26 5.99
N LEU A 150 -11.17 -2.29 6.14
CA LEU A 150 -10.48 -2.99 7.21
C LEU A 150 -9.26 -2.18 7.68
N ILE A 151 -9.07 -2.11 9.00
CA ILE A 151 -7.85 -1.58 9.62
C ILE A 151 -7.15 -2.74 10.32
N VAL A 152 -5.85 -2.92 10.04
CA VAL A 152 -5.03 -3.97 10.64
C VAL A 152 -3.85 -3.34 11.35
N ASP A 153 -3.75 -3.55 12.67
CA ASP A 153 -2.64 -3.08 13.49
C ASP A 153 -1.45 -4.05 13.41
N THR A 154 -0.46 -3.67 12.62
CA THR A 154 0.71 -4.53 12.31
C THR A 154 1.84 -4.42 13.33
N ASP A 155 1.70 -3.63 14.37
CA ASP A 155 2.54 -3.64 15.56
C ASP A 155 2.03 -4.64 16.60
N ALA A 156 0.74 -4.96 16.61
CA ALA A 156 0.11 -5.93 17.50
C ALA A 156 0.08 -7.36 16.92
N LEU A 157 0.21 -7.53 15.60
CA LEU A 157 0.09 -8.80 14.90
C LEU A 157 1.39 -9.17 14.18
N ASN A 158 1.73 -10.47 14.18
CA ASN A 158 2.79 -10.97 13.32
C ASN A 158 2.31 -11.14 11.86
N ALA A 159 3.21 -11.51 10.94
CA ALA A 159 2.90 -11.59 9.51
C ALA A 159 1.82 -12.64 9.19
N GLU A 160 1.81 -13.78 9.88
CA GLU A 160 0.85 -14.86 9.69
C GLU A 160 -0.53 -14.46 10.22
N GLU A 161 -0.59 -13.88 11.41
CA GLU A 161 -1.83 -13.35 12.00
C GLU A 161 -2.44 -12.27 11.11
N THR A 162 -1.60 -11.36 10.59
CA THR A 162 -2.01 -10.31 9.66
C THR A 162 -2.61 -10.91 8.38
N LEU A 163 -1.98 -11.94 7.81
CA LEU A 163 -2.52 -12.65 6.64
C LEU A 163 -3.91 -13.22 6.93
N TRP A 164 -4.07 -13.95 8.04
CA TRP A 164 -5.35 -14.59 8.33
C TRP A 164 -6.48 -13.61 8.66
N VAL A 165 -6.18 -12.47 9.27
CA VAL A 165 -7.16 -11.38 9.45
C VAL A 165 -7.66 -10.88 8.10
N VAL A 166 -6.75 -10.64 7.16
CA VAL A 166 -7.12 -10.16 5.82
C VAL A 166 -7.84 -11.23 5.00
N VAL A 167 -7.36 -12.47 5.00
CA VAL A 167 -8.02 -13.58 4.29
C VAL A 167 -9.47 -13.75 4.80
N ARG A 168 -9.66 -13.80 6.13
CA ARG A 168 -10.98 -13.92 6.73
C ARG A 168 -11.92 -12.77 6.34
N PHE A 169 -11.40 -11.54 6.30
CA PHE A 169 -12.17 -10.39 5.86
C PHE A 169 -12.55 -10.51 4.37
N LEU A 170 -11.59 -10.81 3.48
CA LEU A 170 -11.85 -10.92 2.04
C LEU A 170 -12.85 -12.03 1.73
N THR A 171 -12.74 -13.20 2.37
CA THR A 171 -13.70 -14.31 2.18
C THR A 171 -15.11 -14.01 2.71
N ALA A 172 -15.28 -12.98 3.52
CA ALA A 172 -16.59 -12.57 4.04
C ALA A 172 -17.28 -11.48 3.18
N VAL A 173 -16.51 -10.72 2.37
CA VAL A 173 -17.03 -9.56 1.60
C VAL A 173 -17.04 -9.78 0.09
N ILE A 174 -16.48 -10.89 -0.38
CA ILE A 174 -16.43 -11.31 -1.78
C ILE A 174 -17.22 -12.62 -1.94
#